data_06a10ed08a023370ab4a59899b731c25
#
_entry.id   06a10ed08a023370ab4a59899b731c25
#
_cell.length_a   1.000
_cell.length_b   1.000
_cell.length_c   1.000
_cell.angle_alpha   90.00
_cell.angle_beta   90.00
_cell.angle_gamma   90.00
#
_symmetry.space_group_name_H-M   'P 1'
#
loop_
_entity.id
_entity.type
_entity.pdbx_description
1 polymer ?
#
loop_
_entity_poly.entity_id
_entity_poly.type
_entity_poly.pdbx_seq_one_letter_code
_entity_poly.pdbx_strand_id
1 'polypeptide(L)'
;MGSIVVMQNSILADTDVLVDFLRGHEKAVAFISEFSSRIILSAIVVAELYAGVKGNAEPAVLENFIFLFRVVPLTTEMAKIGGLYKRDFGKSHGVGLADAILAATADAEKAELKILNVKHYPMLSGMEPAYKK
;
A
#
# COMPACT_ATOMS: atom_id res chain seq x y z
N MET A 1 -3.16 19.44 33.00
CA MET A 1 -3.40 19.66 31.58
C MET A 1 -2.90 18.50 30.76
N GLY A 2 -3.72 17.96 29.92
CA GLY A 2 -3.31 16.85 29.07
C GLY A 2 -2.34 17.26 27.97
N SER A 3 -1.45 16.37 27.60
CA SER A 3 -0.60 16.58 26.44
C SER A 3 -1.45 16.48 25.17
N ILE A 4 -1.09 17.27 24.17
CA ILE A 4 -1.71 17.15 22.85
C ILE A 4 -1.08 15.90 22.21
N VAL A 5 -1.93 14.91 21.96
CA VAL A 5 -1.50 13.73 21.20
C VAL A 5 -1.69 14.03 19.72
N VAL A 6 -0.59 14.18 19.01
CA VAL A 6 -0.66 14.33 17.57
C VAL A 6 -0.76 12.92 16.98
N MET A 7 -1.94 12.61 16.45
CA MET A 7 -2.17 11.35 15.76
C MET A 7 -1.52 11.44 14.38
N GLN A 8 -0.49 10.64 14.16
CA GLN A 8 0.11 10.52 12.83
C GLN A 8 -0.78 9.65 11.96
N ASN A 9 -0.91 10.03 10.70
CA ASN A 9 -1.68 9.25 9.74
C ASN A 9 -1.04 7.88 9.52
N SER A 10 -1.89 6.88 9.31
CA SER A 10 -1.44 5.57 8.86
C SER A 10 -0.85 5.68 7.46
N ILE A 11 0.04 4.77 7.14
CA ILE A 11 0.69 4.66 5.84
C ILE A 11 0.26 3.36 5.18
N LEU A 12 -0.29 3.45 3.97
CA LEU A 12 -0.50 2.30 3.10
C LEU A 12 0.72 2.15 2.20
N ALA A 13 1.42 1.03 2.31
CA ALA A 13 2.55 0.72 1.44
C ALA A 13 2.06 -0.11 0.25
N ASP A 14 2.52 0.25 -0.95
CA ASP A 14 2.24 -0.49 -2.16
C ASP A 14 3.00 -1.82 -2.16
N THR A 15 2.51 -2.77 -2.95
CA THR A 15 3.11 -4.08 -3.14
C THR A 15 4.60 -3.99 -3.48
N ASP A 16 4.99 -3.09 -4.38
CA ASP A 16 6.38 -2.94 -4.82
C ASP A 16 7.32 -2.59 -3.67
N VAL A 17 6.88 -1.73 -2.76
CA VAL A 17 7.68 -1.36 -1.57
C VAL A 17 7.87 -2.58 -0.66
N LEU A 18 6.81 -3.36 -0.47
CA LEU A 18 6.85 -4.55 0.39
C LEU A 18 7.69 -5.66 -0.23
N VAL A 19 7.60 -5.86 -1.54
CA VAL A 19 8.44 -6.83 -2.26
C VAL A 19 9.91 -6.46 -2.13
N ASP A 20 10.25 -5.17 -2.32
CA ASP A 20 11.62 -4.69 -2.13
C ASP A 20 12.12 -4.95 -0.71
N PHE A 21 11.26 -4.72 0.29
CA PHE A 21 11.60 -5.01 1.68
C PHE A 21 11.91 -6.50 1.88
N LEU A 22 11.04 -7.37 1.37
CA LEU A 22 11.20 -8.82 1.52
C LEU A 22 12.44 -9.35 0.79
N ARG A 23 12.89 -8.63 -0.24
CA ARG A 23 14.14 -8.95 -0.97
C ARG A 23 15.38 -8.32 -0.35
N GLY A 24 15.23 -7.57 0.75
CA GLY A 24 16.35 -6.97 1.44
C GLY A 24 16.89 -5.69 0.81
N HIS A 25 16.11 -5.03 -0.04
CA HIS A 25 16.51 -3.76 -0.65
C HIS A 25 16.72 -2.69 0.45
N GLU A 26 17.91 -2.12 0.52
CA GLU A 26 18.31 -1.24 1.64
C GLU A 26 17.34 -0.10 1.89
N LYS A 27 16.90 0.59 0.84
CA LYS A 27 16.01 1.74 0.98
C LYS A 27 14.62 1.31 1.46
N ALA A 28 14.13 0.17 1.01
CA ALA A 28 12.86 -0.38 1.47
C ALA A 28 12.94 -0.80 2.93
N VAL A 29 14.02 -1.46 3.32
CA VAL A 29 14.24 -1.88 4.71
C VAL A 29 14.28 -0.65 5.62
N ALA A 30 15.00 0.39 5.22
CA ALA A 30 15.08 1.64 5.98
C ALA A 30 13.71 2.29 6.12
N PHE A 31 12.94 2.36 5.03
CA PHE A 31 11.61 2.95 5.02
C PHE A 31 10.65 2.20 5.93
N ILE A 32 10.56 0.88 5.78
CA ILE A 32 9.66 0.05 6.60
C ILE A 32 10.05 0.12 8.07
N SER A 33 11.34 0.07 8.37
CA SER A 33 11.83 0.14 9.75
C SER A 33 11.50 1.48 10.42
N GLU A 34 11.66 2.58 9.68
CA GLU A 34 11.36 3.91 10.20
C GLU A 34 9.88 4.11 10.50
N PHE A 35 9.01 3.62 9.62
CA PHE A 35 7.57 3.87 9.70
C PHE A 35 6.73 2.68 10.15
N SER A 36 7.36 1.64 10.70
CA SER A 36 6.68 0.36 11.00
C SER A 36 5.42 0.52 11.87
N SER A 37 5.43 1.44 12.82
CA SER A 37 4.28 1.65 13.71
C SER A 37 3.07 2.31 13.01
N ARG A 38 3.29 2.91 11.84
CA ARG A 38 2.25 3.60 11.08
C ARG A 38 1.73 2.78 9.90
N ILE A 39 2.44 1.72 9.51
CA ILE A 39 2.13 0.97 8.30
C ILE A 39 0.91 0.08 8.52
N ILE A 40 -0.02 0.16 7.59
CA ILE A 40 -1.15 -0.74 7.45
C ILE A 40 -1.13 -1.32 6.04
N LEU A 41 -1.72 -2.48 5.85
CA LEU A 41 -1.76 -3.15 4.55
C LEU A 41 -3.20 -3.19 4.04
N SER A 42 -3.37 -3.03 2.74
CA SER A 42 -4.64 -3.29 2.09
C SER A 42 -4.80 -4.78 1.78
N ALA A 43 -6.02 -5.29 1.88
CA ALA A 43 -6.32 -6.67 1.49
C ALA A 43 -5.94 -6.95 0.03
N ILE A 44 -6.03 -5.96 -0.87
CA ILE A 44 -5.61 -6.16 -2.27
C ILE A 44 -4.10 -6.36 -2.38
N VAL A 45 -3.32 -5.66 -1.56
CA VAL A 45 -1.87 -5.84 -1.52
C VAL A 45 -1.51 -7.22 -0.98
N VAL A 46 -2.22 -7.69 0.03
CA VAL A 46 -2.05 -9.06 0.54
C VAL A 46 -2.25 -10.08 -0.58
N ALA A 47 -3.31 -9.91 -1.38
CA ALA A 47 -3.56 -10.79 -2.51
C ALA A 47 -2.40 -10.78 -3.52
N GLU A 48 -1.89 -9.59 -3.85
CA GLU A 48 -0.76 -9.45 -4.78
C GLU A 48 0.52 -10.10 -4.24
N LEU A 49 0.77 -9.96 -2.94
CA LEU A 49 1.93 -10.58 -2.30
C LEU A 49 1.86 -12.10 -2.40
N TYR A 50 0.71 -12.69 -2.10
CA TYR A 50 0.54 -14.15 -2.22
C TYR A 50 0.60 -14.62 -3.68
N ALA A 51 0.10 -13.83 -4.61
CA ALA A 51 0.19 -14.17 -6.03
C ALA A 51 1.64 -14.27 -6.52
N GLY A 52 2.55 -13.56 -5.86
CA GLY A 52 3.96 -13.55 -6.23
C GLY A 52 4.84 -14.55 -5.47
N VAL A 53 4.31 -15.33 -4.51
CA VAL A 53 5.14 -16.27 -3.74
C VAL A 53 5.61 -17.43 -4.61
N LYS A 54 6.79 -17.94 -4.27
CA LYS A 54 7.42 -19.07 -4.96
C LYS A 54 7.68 -20.20 -3.96
N GLY A 55 7.45 -21.42 -4.42
CA GLY A 55 7.73 -22.61 -3.60
C GLY A 55 6.82 -22.73 -2.38
N ASN A 56 7.17 -23.66 -1.49
CA ASN A 56 6.33 -24.03 -0.34
C ASN A 56 6.74 -23.33 0.95
N ALA A 57 7.95 -22.76 1.03
CA ALA A 57 8.44 -22.10 2.24
C ALA A 57 8.05 -20.61 2.30
N GLU A 58 7.98 -19.93 1.16
CA GLU A 58 7.67 -18.51 1.10
C GLU A 58 6.30 -18.13 1.67
N PRO A 59 5.21 -18.92 1.48
CA PRO A 59 3.92 -18.59 2.07
C PRO A 59 3.95 -18.45 3.59
N ALA A 60 4.71 -19.29 4.29
CA ALA A 60 4.83 -19.21 5.74
C ALA A 60 5.59 -17.95 6.18
N VAL A 61 6.67 -17.60 5.47
CA VAL A 61 7.43 -16.37 5.73
C VAL A 61 6.54 -15.15 5.51
N LEU A 62 5.78 -15.15 4.42
CA LEU A 62 4.88 -14.06 4.09
C LEU A 62 3.77 -13.92 5.13
N GLU A 63 3.18 -15.03 5.57
CA GLU A 63 2.15 -15.02 6.61
C GLU A 63 2.65 -14.35 7.89
N ASN A 64 3.86 -14.72 8.34
CA ASN A 64 4.48 -14.14 9.54
C ASN A 64 4.72 -12.63 9.35
N PHE A 65 5.16 -12.22 8.17
CA PHE A 65 5.37 -10.80 7.87
C PHE A 65 4.06 -10.01 7.92
N ILE A 66 3.02 -10.50 7.24
CA ILE A 66 1.72 -9.84 7.19
C ILE A 66 1.10 -9.72 8.58
N PHE A 67 1.28 -10.74 9.42
CA PHE A 67 0.75 -10.76 10.78
C PHE A 67 1.24 -9.58 11.64
N LEU A 68 2.36 -8.98 11.29
CA LEU A 68 2.91 -7.82 12.01
C LEU A 68 2.11 -6.53 11.80
N PHE A 69 1.20 -6.51 10.83
CA PHE A 69 0.49 -5.29 10.44
C PHE A 69 -1.02 -5.47 10.53
N ARG A 70 -1.72 -4.35 10.70
CA ARG A 70 -3.17 -4.33 10.54
C ARG A 70 -3.49 -4.41 9.03
N VAL A 71 -4.36 -5.34 8.66
CA VAL A 71 -4.84 -5.46 7.28
C VAL A 71 -6.22 -4.84 7.20
N VAL A 72 -6.37 -3.89 6.27
CA VAL A 72 -7.65 -3.22 6.00
C VAL A 72 -8.44 -4.06 5.00
N PRO A 73 -9.62 -4.54 5.37
CA PRO A 73 -10.43 -5.32 4.43
C PRO A 73 -10.94 -4.45 3.28
N LEU A 74 -11.13 -5.06 2.12
CA LEU A 74 -11.73 -4.40 0.96
C LEU A 74 -13.23 -4.31 1.17
N THR A 75 -13.75 -3.08 1.29
CA THR A 75 -15.18 -2.85 1.42
C THR A 75 -15.84 -2.66 0.05
N THR A 76 -17.16 -2.80 0.00
CA THR A 76 -17.92 -2.53 -1.23
C THR A 76 -17.70 -1.08 -1.70
N GLU A 77 -17.66 -0.13 -0.78
CA GLU A 77 -17.44 1.28 -1.13
C GLU A 77 -16.05 1.50 -1.75
N MET A 78 -15.01 0.89 -1.20
CA MET A 78 -13.66 0.95 -1.77
C MET A 78 -13.63 0.32 -3.17
N ALA A 79 -14.32 -0.78 -3.37
CA ALA A 79 -14.41 -1.45 -4.67
C ALA A 79 -15.09 -0.54 -5.71
N LYS A 80 -16.19 0.10 -5.31
CA LYS A 80 -16.93 1.03 -6.18
C LYS A 80 -16.06 2.21 -6.59
N ILE A 81 -15.44 2.89 -5.63
CA ILE A 81 -14.59 4.05 -5.90
C ILE A 81 -13.37 3.65 -6.73
N GLY A 82 -12.75 2.52 -6.41
CA GLY A 82 -11.63 1.99 -7.19
C GLY A 82 -12.03 1.69 -8.63
N GLY A 83 -13.21 1.12 -8.83
CA GLY A 83 -13.75 0.89 -10.18
C GLY A 83 -13.92 2.19 -10.97
N LEU A 84 -14.43 3.24 -10.31
CA LEU A 84 -14.59 4.56 -10.93
C LEU A 84 -13.25 5.20 -11.28
N TYR A 85 -12.25 5.07 -10.43
CA TYR A 85 -10.89 5.53 -10.73
C TYR A 85 -10.31 4.79 -11.95
N LYS A 86 -10.51 3.49 -12.03
CA LYS A 86 -10.06 2.71 -13.20
C LYS A 86 -10.76 3.18 -14.47
N ARG A 87 -12.05 3.44 -14.40
CA ARG A 87 -12.83 3.97 -15.54
C ARG A 87 -12.28 5.30 -16.02
N ASP A 88 -12.00 6.21 -15.09
CA ASP A 88 -11.65 7.59 -15.41
C ASP A 88 -10.18 7.75 -15.80
N PHE A 89 -9.26 6.97 -15.25
CA PHE A 89 -7.83 7.14 -15.42
C PHE A 89 -7.11 5.94 -16.05
N GLY A 90 -7.81 4.83 -16.28
CA GLY A 90 -7.18 3.61 -16.78
C GLY A 90 -6.52 3.79 -18.15
N LYS A 91 -7.20 4.47 -19.08
CA LYS A 91 -6.69 4.65 -20.43
C LYS A 91 -5.62 5.75 -20.50
N SER A 92 -5.85 6.86 -19.80
CA SER A 92 -4.96 8.03 -19.90
C SER A 92 -3.65 7.85 -19.13
N HIS A 93 -3.67 7.12 -18.02
CA HIS A 93 -2.51 7.01 -17.11
C HIS A 93 -2.09 5.56 -16.84
N GLY A 94 -2.70 4.60 -17.50
CA GLY A 94 -2.35 3.20 -17.33
C GLY A 94 -2.66 2.65 -15.93
N VAL A 95 -3.64 3.22 -15.24
CA VAL A 95 -4.00 2.79 -13.88
C VAL A 95 -4.63 1.41 -13.92
N GLY A 96 -4.03 0.44 -13.23
CA GLY A 96 -4.57 -0.89 -13.04
C GLY A 96 -5.67 -0.92 -11.98
N LEU A 97 -6.49 -1.96 -12.00
CA LEU A 97 -7.60 -2.09 -11.05
C LEU A 97 -7.08 -2.18 -9.60
N ALA A 98 -6.03 -2.94 -9.35
CA ALA A 98 -5.44 -3.07 -8.02
C ALA A 98 -4.94 -1.73 -7.49
N ASP A 99 -4.24 -0.95 -8.32
CA ASP A 99 -3.77 0.39 -7.94
C ASP A 99 -4.93 1.33 -7.65
N ALA A 100 -5.98 1.26 -8.47
CA ALA A 100 -7.18 2.08 -8.28
C ALA A 100 -7.88 1.74 -6.95
N ILE A 101 -7.97 0.47 -6.61
CA ILE A 101 -8.55 0.01 -5.33
C ILE A 101 -7.66 0.47 -4.16
N LEU A 102 -6.34 0.41 -4.32
CA LEU A 102 -5.42 0.87 -3.28
C LEU A 102 -5.59 2.37 -3.02
N ALA A 103 -5.73 3.17 -4.08
CA ALA A 103 -6.01 4.60 -3.96
C ALA A 103 -7.32 4.87 -3.20
N ALA A 104 -8.38 4.12 -3.54
CA ALA A 104 -9.67 4.23 -2.86
C ALA A 104 -9.57 3.85 -1.39
N THR A 105 -8.75 2.85 -1.06
CA THR A 105 -8.51 2.43 0.32
C THR A 105 -7.79 3.54 1.10
N ALA A 106 -6.78 4.16 0.49
CA ALA A 106 -6.06 5.27 1.12
C ALA A 106 -7.00 6.43 1.45
N ASP A 107 -7.89 6.77 0.52
CA ASP A 107 -8.88 7.83 0.75
C ASP A 107 -9.83 7.47 1.90
N ALA A 108 -10.36 6.25 1.90
CA ALA A 108 -11.31 5.81 2.92
C ALA A 108 -10.68 5.77 4.33
N GLU A 109 -9.43 5.36 4.42
CA GLU A 109 -8.69 5.26 5.69
C GLU A 109 -8.00 6.57 6.07
N LYS A 110 -8.03 7.58 5.21
CA LYS A 110 -7.27 8.81 5.39
C LYS A 110 -5.79 8.53 5.64
N ALA A 111 -5.27 7.53 4.93
CA ALA A 111 -3.89 7.09 5.04
C ALA A 111 -3.04 7.74 3.95
N GLU A 112 -1.77 7.93 4.25
CA GLU A 112 -0.80 8.33 3.25
C GLU A 112 -0.43 7.10 2.42
N LEU A 113 -0.60 7.19 1.11
CA LEU A 113 -0.20 6.12 0.20
C LEU A 113 1.27 6.29 -0.16
N LYS A 114 2.09 5.28 0.10
CA LYS A 114 3.51 5.26 -0.23
C LYS A 114 3.80 4.19 -1.27
N ILE A 115 4.25 4.66 -2.42
CA ILE A 115 4.43 3.89 -3.64
C ILE A 115 5.78 4.25 -4.27
N LEU A 116 6.15 3.56 -5.35
CA LEU A 116 7.34 3.88 -6.13
C LEU A 116 6.98 4.64 -7.41
N ASN A 117 5.92 4.23 -8.09
CA ASN A 117 5.52 4.84 -9.37
C ASN A 117 4.30 5.76 -9.19
N VAL A 118 4.56 7.01 -8.85
CA VAL A 118 3.51 8.01 -8.59
C VAL A 118 2.65 8.32 -9.82
N LYS A 119 3.15 8.03 -11.03
CA LYS A 119 2.41 8.28 -12.29
C LYS A 119 1.12 7.47 -12.39
N HIS A 120 1.03 6.35 -11.69
CA HIS A 120 -0.16 5.51 -11.69
C HIS A 120 -1.28 6.04 -10.77
N TYR A 121 -1.07 7.18 -10.10
CA TYR A 121 -2.02 7.69 -9.12
C TYR A 121 -2.43 9.14 -9.39
N PRO A 122 -2.92 9.44 -10.63
CA PRO A 122 -3.29 10.82 -10.98
C PRO A 122 -4.47 11.37 -10.17
N MET A 123 -5.29 10.47 -9.58
CA MET A 123 -6.41 10.84 -8.73
C MET A 123 -5.99 11.37 -7.36
N LEU A 124 -4.72 11.21 -6.98
CA LEU A 124 -4.18 11.68 -5.71
C LEU A 124 -3.18 12.81 -5.98
N SER A 125 -3.30 13.90 -5.26
CA SER A 125 -2.40 15.05 -5.41
C SER A 125 -1.25 14.99 -4.40
N GLY A 126 -0.13 15.62 -4.74
CA GLY A 126 1.00 15.75 -3.81
C GLY A 126 1.74 14.47 -3.50
N MET A 127 1.61 13.47 -4.36
CA MET A 127 2.25 12.17 -4.15
C MET A 127 3.75 12.24 -4.39
N GLU A 128 4.51 11.65 -3.47
CA GLU A 128 5.94 11.46 -3.61
C GLU A 128 6.28 9.98 -3.47
N PRO A 129 7.32 9.48 -4.16
CA PRO A 129 7.71 8.08 -3.99
C PRO A 129 8.20 7.82 -2.56
N ALA A 130 7.98 6.60 -2.08
CA ALA A 130 8.43 6.17 -0.76
C ALA A 130 9.95 6.35 -0.61
N TYR A 131 10.66 6.07 -1.68
CA TYR A 131 12.11 6.29 -1.81
C TYR A 131 12.45 6.27 -3.31
N LYS A 132 13.63 6.74 -3.63
CA LYS A 132 14.14 6.70 -5.01
C LYS A 132 15.18 5.59 -5.12
N LYS A 133 14.96 4.69 -6.03
CA LYS A 133 15.91 3.60 -6.33
C LYS A 133 17.16 4.11 -7.03
#